data_813369dac4696a75cceed1e635b5c762
#
_entry.id   813369dac4696a75cceed1e635b5c762
#
_cell.length_a   1.000
_cell.length_b   1.000
_cell.length_c   1.000
_cell.angle_alpha   90.00
_cell.angle_beta   90.00
_cell.angle_gamma   90.00
#
_symmetry.space_group_name_H-M   'P 1'
#
loop_
_entity.id
_entity.type
_entity.pdbx_description
1 polymer ?
#
loop_
_entity_poly.entity_id
_entity_poly.type
_entity_poly.pdbx_seq_one_letter_code
_entity_poly.pdbx_strand_id
1 'polypeptide(L)'
;MASRISRAVSPCLRQLRRESRLPHTSWITAARSISTSPSCSAAVSDIRKPIDQAPATKPPSARPVETRKSQLIRTYTSLLRTTPLILFFQHSNLTAVEWAAVRRELKKALSAVPQPNAVPGSEPVDITPLVQLQVVRTNMLRVALKLVEFYDPEAAAASDKTTRTARGPLVHDLSEAAYDAIKNAEVPEDSNYAQIEPVMVGPLAALVLPAVSPAHVAAALSVLAPVPGKFPAPSRKKNPGYHDATCQSGLAKLLLVGGRVEGKIFDQSGINWVGGIEGGLDGLRAQLVALLQGAGLGITSTLEGGSRSLWLALEGRKGQLEDEAKGDQKNGE
;
A
#
# COMPACT_ATOMS: atom_id res chain seq x y z
N MET A 1 12.61 57.67 -30.21
CA MET A 1 11.81 58.15 -29.05
C MET A 1 11.78 57.07 -27.98
N ALA A 2 12.63 57.22 -26.95
CA ALA A 2 12.74 56.28 -25.88
C ALA A 2 12.00 56.86 -24.63
N SER A 3 10.88 56.24 -24.27
CA SER A 3 10.12 56.62 -23.07
C SER A 3 10.74 55.94 -21.84
N ARG A 4 11.29 56.74 -20.94
CA ARG A 4 11.76 56.33 -19.60
C ARG A 4 10.55 55.98 -18.74
N ILE A 5 10.41 54.74 -18.34
CA ILE A 5 9.48 54.33 -17.26
C ILE A 5 10.20 54.56 -15.94
N SER A 6 9.86 55.61 -15.21
CA SER A 6 10.29 55.83 -13.85
C SER A 6 9.51 54.89 -12.92
N ARG A 7 10.18 53.93 -12.31
CA ARG A 7 9.62 53.11 -11.23
C ARG A 7 9.48 53.97 -9.97
N ALA A 8 8.24 54.31 -9.63
CA ALA A 8 7.91 54.87 -8.36
C ALA A 8 8.07 53.78 -7.27
N VAL A 9 9.07 53.90 -6.45
CA VAL A 9 9.27 53.06 -5.25
C VAL A 9 8.25 53.47 -4.20
N SER A 10 7.38 52.55 -3.78
CA SER A 10 6.31 52.78 -2.83
C SER A 10 6.84 53.35 -1.50
N PRO A 11 6.13 54.27 -0.85
CA PRO A 11 6.58 54.94 0.38
C PRO A 11 6.78 54.02 1.61
N CYS A 12 6.25 52.81 1.56
CA CYS A 12 6.34 51.83 2.63
C CYS A 12 7.78 51.32 2.91
N LEU A 13 8.63 51.25 1.89
CA LEU A 13 10.04 50.83 2.06
C LEU A 13 10.96 51.92 2.65
N ARG A 14 10.52 53.19 2.66
CA ARG A 14 11.29 54.28 3.27
C ARG A 14 11.10 54.38 4.80
N GLN A 15 9.98 53.91 5.33
CA GLN A 15 9.75 53.91 6.78
C GLN A 15 10.53 52.81 7.47
N LEU A 16 10.66 51.61 6.89
CA LEU A 16 11.41 50.52 7.48
C LEU A 16 12.95 50.78 7.57
N ARG A 17 13.43 51.70 6.77
CA ARG A 17 14.87 52.04 6.79
C ARG A 17 15.24 53.12 7.84
N ARG A 18 14.26 53.73 8.49
CA ARG A 18 14.47 54.78 9.49
C ARG A 18 14.44 54.27 10.94
N GLU A 19 13.87 53.10 11.18
CA GLU A 19 13.76 52.52 12.54
C GLU A 19 14.96 51.64 12.93
N SER A 20 15.92 51.41 12.04
CA SER A 20 17.10 50.60 12.35
C SER A 20 18.29 51.35 12.93
N ARG A 21 18.10 52.63 13.37
CA ARG A 21 19.11 53.37 14.11
C ARG A 21 18.67 53.62 15.55
N LEU A 22 18.58 52.55 16.34
CA LEU A 22 18.58 52.67 17.80
C LEU A 22 20.04 52.67 18.30
N PRO A 23 20.40 53.55 19.22
CA PRO A 23 21.78 53.65 19.68
C PRO A 23 22.19 52.40 20.47
N HIS A 24 23.32 51.85 20.11
CA HIS A 24 23.94 50.61 20.57
C HIS A 24 24.44 50.60 22.01
N THR A 25 24.03 51.53 22.88
CA THR A 25 24.69 51.71 24.17
C THR A 25 23.93 51.29 25.43
N SER A 26 22.68 50.80 25.29
CA SER A 26 21.90 50.42 26.48
C SER A 26 21.69 48.94 26.74
N TRP A 27 22.15 48.05 25.85
CA TRP A 27 21.89 46.60 25.98
C TRP A 27 22.96 45.81 26.71
N ILE A 28 24.13 46.41 26.95
CA ILE A 28 25.25 45.68 27.58
C ILE A 28 25.14 45.65 29.12
N THR A 29 24.34 46.51 29.72
CA THR A 29 24.18 46.55 31.18
C THR A 29 23.04 45.69 31.72
N ALA A 30 22.06 45.32 30.90
CA ALA A 30 20.95 44.45 31.32
C ALA A 30 21.29 42.98 31.35
N ALA A 31 22.34 42.55 30.65
CA ALA A 31 22.73 41.14 30.56
C ALA A 31 23.58 40.65 31.76
N ARG A 32 23.91 41.54 32.70
CA ARG A 32 24.79 41.19 33.85
C ARG A 32 24.05 40.88 35.15
N SER A 33 22.75 40.95 35.20
CA SER A 33 22.00 40.69 36.44
C SER A 33 21.34 39.32 36.52
N ILE A 34 21.59 38.45 35.53
CA ILE A 34 21.27 37.02 35.71
C ILE A 34 22.48 36.36 36.36
N SER A 35 22.68 36.62 37.62
CA SER A 35 23.51 35.77 38.43
C SER A 35 22.74 34.48 38.61
N THR A 36 23.09 33.49 37.85
CA THR A 36 22.70 32.11 38.12
C THR A 36 23.37 31.73 39.43
N SER A 37 22.70 32.00 40.56
CA SER A 37 23.12 31.41 41.83
C SER A 37 23.12 29.89 41.65
N PRO A 38 24.19 29.18 41.99
CA PRO A 38 24.26 27.73 41.85
C PRO A 38 23.14 26.98 42.61
N SER A 39 22.47 27.64 43.54
CA SER A 39 21.32 27.10 44.26
C SER A 39 20.03 27.00 43.42
N CYS A 40 19.87 27.83 42.35
CA CYS A 40 18.68 27.72 41.50
C CYS A 40 18.80 26.64 40.42
N SER A 41 20.00 26.30 40.01
CA SER A 41 20.20 25.20 39.05
C SER A 41 20.11 23.83 39.71
N ALA A 42 20.43 23.71 40.99
CA ALA A 42 20.26 22.44 41.73
C ALA A 42 18.79 22.14 42.05
N ALA A 43 17.96 23.14 42.29
CA ALA A 43 16.53 22.95 42.57
C ALA A 43 15.71 22.54 41.31
N VAL A 44 16.19 22.84 40.09
CA VAL A 44 15.50 22.47 38.85
C VAL A 44 15.89 21.07 38.37
N SER A 45 17.08 20.58 38.78
CA SER A 45 17.54 19.24 38.40
C SER A 45 16.88 18.10 39.18
N ASP A 46 16.33 18.38 40.36
CA ASP A 46 15.71 17.35 41.20
C ASP A 46 14.19 17.20 41.02
N ILE A 47 13.55 18.04 40.23
CA ILE A 47 12.17 17.79 39.83
C ILE A 47 12.21 16.75 38.69
N ARG A 48 12.48 15.51 39.04
CA ARG A 48 12.16 14.36 38.18
C ARG A 48 10.65 14.40 37.99
N LYS A 49 10.21 15.00 36.88
CA LYS A 49 8.81 14.88 36.47
C LYS A 49 8.50 13.40 36.40
N PRO A 50 7.46 12.93 37.08
CA PRO A 50 7.04 11.53 36.94
C PRO A 50 6.94 11.20 35.44
N ILE A 51 7.38 10.03 35.04
CA ILE A 51 7.34 9.56 33.64
C ILE A 51 5.95 9.74 33.04
N ASP A 52 4.91 9.63 33.88
CA ASP A 52 3.51 9.83 33.50
C ASP A 52 3.12 11.28 33.16
N GLN A 53 3.92 12.26 33.58
CA GLN A 53 3.72 13.67 33.25
C GLN A 53 4.64 14.16 32.13
N ALA A 54 5.35 13.27 31.47
CA ALA A 54 6.09 13.60 30.26
C ALA A 54 5.13 14.22 29.24
N PRO A 55 5.49 15.37 28.62
CA PRO A 55 4.62 15.99 27.62
C PRO A 55 4.26 14.96 26.56
N ALA A 56 3.03 14.98 26.08
CA ALA A 56 2.50 14.03 25.08
C ALA A 56 3.36 13.96 23.80
N THR A 57 4.13 15.02 23.53
CA THR A 57 5.08 15.13 22.42
C THR A 57 6.37 14.33 22.63
N LYS A 58 6.69 13.95 23.87
CA LYS A 58 7.91 13.18 24.19
C LYS A 58 7.60 11.96 25.07
N PRO A 59 6.86 10.99 24.54
CA PRO A 59 6.69 9.74 25.25
C PRO A 59 8.06 9.07 25.44
N PRO A 60 8.28 8.30 26.51
CA PRO A 60 9.48 7.53 26.70
C PRO A 60 9.62 6.54 25.54
N SER A 61 10.59 6.78 24.68
CA SER A 61 10.83 5.99 23.48
C SER A 61 12.32 5.99 23.16
N ALA A 62 12.80 4.90 22.56
CA ALA A 62 14.18 4.77 22.10
C ALA A 62 14.53 5.81 21.02
N ARG A 63 13.52 6.36 20.33
CA ARG A 63 13.71 7.39 19.30
C ARG A 63 12.86 8.63 19.59
N PRO A 64 13.43 9.84 19.40
CA PRO A 64 12.66 11.08 19.55
C PRO A 64 11.47 11.11 18.58
N VAL A 65 10.26 11.30 19.08
CA VAL A 65 9.01 11.31 18.30
C VAL A 65 8.94 12.50 17.35
N GLU A 66 9.57 13.61 17.71
CA GLU A 66 9.55 14.87 16.95
C GLU A 66 10.34 14.79 15.63
N THR A 67 11.24 13.82 15.50
CA THR A 67 12.07 13.72 14.30
C THR A 67 11.25 13.26 13.10
N ARG A 68 11.53 13.86 11.93
CA ARG A 68 10.89 13.46 10.67
C ARG A 68 11.03 11.96 10.36
N LYS A 69 12.14 11.35 10.78
CA LYS A 69 12.37 9.91 10.60
C LYS A 69 11.37 9.08 11.40
N SER A 70 11.14 9.43 12.67
CA SER A 70 10.19 8.74 13.55
C SER A 70 8.75 8.89 13.05
N GLN A 71 8.37 10.09 12.59
CA GLN A 71 7.07 10.33 11.97
C GLN A 71 6.85 9.46 10.73
N LEU A 72 7.88 9.35 9.86
CA LEU A 72 7.80 8.50 8.67
C LEU A 72 7.68 7.00 9.02
N ILE A 73 8.40 6.53 10.05
CA ILE A 73 8.25 5.13 10.51
C ILE A 73 6.81 4.88 10.94
N ARG A 74 6.22 5.75 11.78
CA ARG A 74 4.82 5.61 12.20
C ARG A 74 3.84 5.64 11.05
N THR A 75 4.05 6.54 10.08
CA THR A 75 3.21 6.62 8.88
C THR A 75 3.30 5.34 8.06
N TYR A 76 4.52 4.82 7.87
CA TYR A 76 4.70 3.60 7.08
C TYR A 76 4.22 2.34 7.80
N THR A 77 4.39 2.24 9.13
CA THR A 77 3.84 1.12 9.89
C THR A 77 2.31 1.12 9.88
N SER A 78 1.68 2.28 10.06
CA SER A 78 0.23 2.38 9.95
C SER A 78 -0.25 2.01 8.53
N LEU A 79 0.42 2.51 7.49
CA LEU A 79 0.11 2.20 6.11
C LEU A 79 0.25 0.69 5.81
N LEU A 80 1.33 0.06 6.26
CA LEU A 80 1.55 -1.38 6.06
C LEU A 80 0.53 -2.27 6.78
N ARG A 81 0.00 -1.81 7.92
CA ARG A 81 -1.03 -2.53 8.68
C ARG A 81 -2.44 -2.32 8.11
N THR A 82 -2.74 -1.12 7.59
CA THR A 82 -4.08 -0.77 7.13
C THR A 82 -4.34 -1.10 5.67
N THR A 83 -3.29 -1.10 4.83
CA THR A 83 -3.46 -1.30 3.39
C THR A 83 -3.07 -2.71 2.97
N PRO A 84 -3.99 -3.47 2.37
CA PRO A 84 -3.73 -4.83 1.94
C PRO A 84 -2.91 -4.90 0.65
N LEU A 85 -2.91 -3.84 -0.18
CA LEU A 85 -2.23 -3.86 -1.47
C LEU A 85 -1.33 -2.64 -1.65
N ILE A 86 -0.04 -2.90 -1.86
CA ILE A 86 0.99 -1.87 -2.08
C ILE A 86 1.88 -2.33 -3.23
N LEU A 87 1.99 -1.53 -4.30
CA LEU A 87 2.89 -1.77 -5.41
C LEU A 87 4.13 -0.88 -5.28
N PHE A 88 5.30 -1.44 -5.51
CA PHE A 88 6.57 -0.73 -5.42
C PHE A 88 7.12 -0.45 -6.81
N PHE A 89 7.43 0.83 -7.04
CA PHE A 89 8.06 1.33 -8.26
C PHE A 89 9.41 1.93 -7.91
N GLN A 90 10.42 1.58 -8.67
CA GLN A 90 11.69 2.30 -8.62
C GLN A 90 11.57 3.53 -9.54
N HIS A 91 12.03 4.67 -9.06
CA HIS A 91 12.01 5.89 -9.86
C HIS A 91 13.41 6.50 -9.98
N SER A 92 13.68 7.15 -11.11
CA SER A 92 14.94 7.85 -11.35
C SER A 92 14.66 9.30 -11.69
N ASN A 93 15.10 10.22 -10.84
CA ASN A 93 15.12 11.66 -11.10
C ASN A 93 13.83 12.25 -11.73
N LEU A 94 12.68 11.93 -11.14
CA LEU A 94 11.38 12.45 -11.54
C LEU A 94 11.23 13.93 -11.12
N THR A 95 10.86 14.78 -12.07
CA THR A 95 10.52 16.17 -11.77
C THR A 95 9.12 16.29 -11.18
N ALA A 96 8.85 17.39 -10.45
CA ALA A 96 7.54 17.62 -9.84
C ALA A 96 6.40 17.70 -10.89
N VAL A 97 6.71 18.24 -12.09
CA VAL A 97 5.74 18.33 -13.19
C VAL A 97 5.41 16.96 -13.76
N GLU A 98 6.40 16.12 -14.03
CA GLU A 98 6.23 14.73 -14.46
C GLU A 98 5.42 13.93 -13.46
N TRP A 99 5.75 14.08 -12.16
CA TRP A 99 5.04 13.42 -11.08
C TRP A 99 3.56 13.82 -10.99
N ALA A 100 3.26 15.10 -11.17
CA ALA A 100 1.88 15.60 -11.21
C ALA A 100 1.11 15.08 -12.44
N ALA A 101 1.75 15.03 -13.61
CA ALA A 101 1.16 14.49 -14.83
C ALA A 101 0.81 13.00 -14.67
N VAL A 102 1.74 12.17 -14.18
CA VAL A 102 1.51 10.74 -13.94
C VAL A 102 0.36 10.53 -12.95
N ARG A 103 0.33 11.27 -11.84
CA ARG A 103 -0.77 11.17 -10.86
C ARG A 103 -2.13 11.55 -11.44
N ARG A 104 -2.18 12.57 -12.30
CA ARG A 104 -3.41 13.01 -12.96
C ARG A 104 -3.97 11.92 -13.87
N GLU A 105 -3.12 11.33 -14.73
CA GLU A 105 -3.55 10.27 -15.65
C GLU A 105 -3.90 8.98 -14.89
N LEU A 106 -3.18 8.65 -13.82
CA LEU A 106 -3.52 7.54 -12.95
C LEU A 106 -4.92 7.71 -12.32
N LYS A 107 -5.20 8.87 -11.74
CA LYS A 107 -6.54 9.16 -11.18
C LYS A 107 -7.65 9.05 -12.22
N LYS A 108 -7.40 9.57 -13.44
CA LYS A 108 -8.33 9.48 -14.54
C LYS A 108 -8.60 8.04 -14.96
N ALA A 109 -7.58 7.20 -15.03
CA ALA A 109 -7.73 5.78 -15.33
C ALA A 109 -8.50 5.03 -14.26
N LEU A 110 -8.21 5.32 -12.98
CA LEU A 110 -8.91 4.70 -11.85
C LEU A 110 -10.38 5.12 -11.76
N SER A 111 -10.70 6.37 -12.07
CA SER A 111 -12.10 6.85 -12.07
C SER A 111 -12.94 6.25 -13.21
N ALA A 112 -12.31 5.74 -14.26
CA ALA A 112 -13.00 5.05 -15.35
C ALA A 112 -13.33 3.58 -15.05
N VAL A 113 -12.80 3.02 -13.95
CA VAL A 113 -13.06 1.63 -13.55
C VAL A 113 -14.45 1.54 -12.93
N PRO A 114 -15.33 0.66 -13.41
CA PRO A 114 -16.61 0.41 -12.76
C PRO A 114 -16.34 -0.12 -11.36
N GLN A 115 -17.03 0.44 -10.40
CA GLN A 115 -16.88 0.01 -9.00
C GLN A 115 -17.40 -1.42 -8.85
N PRO A 116 -16.74 -2.27 -8.07
CA PRO A 116 -17.25 -3.59 -7.76
C PRO A 116 -18.63 -3.41 -7.13
N ASN A 117 -19.61 -4.15 -7.65
CA ASN A 117 -20.98 -4.12 -7.17
C ASN A 117 -20.97 -4.25 -5.64
N ALA A 118 -21.45 -3.22 -4.98
CA ALA A 118 -21.65 -3.28 -3.55
C ALA A 118 -22.55 -4.46 -3.22
N VAL A 119 -22.25 -5.18 -2.16
CA VAL A 119 -23.17 -6.17 -1.58
C VAL A 119 -24.52 -5.48 -1.44
N PRO A 120 -25.63 -6.10 -1.89
CA PRO A 120 -26.95 -5.47 -1.83
C PRO A 120 -27.24 -5.03 -0.39
N GLY A 121 -27.27 -3.71 -0.16
CA GLY A 121 -27.46 -3.08 1.15
C GLY A 121 -26.29 -2.25 1.67
N SER A 122 -25.11 -2.26 1.06
CA SER A 122 -24.00 -1.35 1.40
C SER A 122 -23.82 -0.28 0.31
N GLU A 123 -23.57 0.96 0.71
CA GLU A 123 -23.23 2.01 -0.24
C GLU A 123 -21.89 1.67 -0.93
N PRO A 124 -21.76 1.91 -2.24
CA PRO A 124 -20.52 1.70 -2.96
C PRO A 124 -19.45 2.64 -2.40
N VAL A 125 -18.40 2.08 -1.82
CA VAL A 125 -17.28 2.86 -1.32
C VAL A 125 -16.34 3.17 -2.49
N ASP A 126 -16.25 4.45 -2.85
CA ASP A 126 -15.31 4.92 -3.87
C ASP A 126 -13.87 4.72 -3.41
N ILE A 127 -13.18 3.76 -4.01
CA ILE A 127 -11.77 3.47 -3.71
C ILE A 127 -10.84 4.49 -4.37
N THR A 128 -11.24 5.06 -5.49
CA THR A 128 -10.43 5.96 -6.33
C THR A 128 -9.78 7.13 -5.59
N PRO A 129 -10.48 7.89 -4.72
CA PRO A 129 -9.86 9.02 -4.02
C PRO A 129 -8.82 8.58 -2.98
N LEU A 130 -8.93 7.35 -2.48
CA LEU A 130 -8.05 6.79 -1.46
C LEU A 130 -6.76 6.21 -2.04
N VAL A 131 -6.72 5.94 -3.35
CA VAL A 131 -5.51 5.46 -4.03
C VAL A 131 -4.48 6.56 -4.09
N GLN A 132 -3.30 6.29 -3.57
CA GLN A 132 -2.22 7.26 -3.48
C GLN A 132 -0.91 6.71 -4.06
N LEU A 133 -0.32 7.48 -4.97
CA LEU A 133 1.04 7.26 -5.45
C LEU A 133 1.97 8.22 -4.71
N GLN A 134 2.85 7.70 -3.86
CA GLN A 134 3.74 8.50 -3.03
C GLN A 134 5.19 8.05 -3.10
N VAL A 135 6.12 8.98 -2.95
CA VAL A 135 7.55 8.67 -2.83
C VAL A 135 7.83 8.21 -1.41
N VAL A 136 8.55 7.11 -1.28
CA VAL A 136 8.87 6.47 0.00
C VAL A 136 10.36 6.51 0.27
N ARG A 137 10.74 6.77 1.51
CA ARG A 137 12.13 6.64 1.95
C ARG A 137 12.45 5.19 2.26
N THR A 138 13.23 4.55 1.41
CA THR A 138 13.61 3.12 1.50
C THR A 138 14.12 2.70 2.88
N ASN A 139 15.03 3.47 3.47
CA ASN A 139 15.57 3.15 4.78
C ASN A 139 14.51 3.17 5.90
N MET A 140 13.52 4.07 5.82
CA MET A 140 12.44 4.12 6.81
C MET A 140 11.39 3.05 6.56
N LEU A 141 11.13 2.74 5.29
CA LEU A 141 10.25 1.63 4.90
C LEU A 141 10.83 0.29 5.36
N ARG A 142 12.16 0.09 5.19
CA ARG A 142 12.86 -1.13 5.66
C ARG A 142 12.68 -1.34 7.16
N VAL A 143 12.83 -0.29 7.96
CA VAL A 143 12.60 -0.35 9.41
C VAL A 143 11.12 -0.62 9.73
N ALA A 144 10.20 0.02 9.02
CA ALA A 144 8.77 -0.19 9.21
C ALA A 144 8.32 -1.62 8.87
N LEU A 145 8.87 -2.22 7.80
CA LEU A 145 8.61 -3.61 7.44
C LEU A 145 9.13 -4.58 8.52
N LYS A 146 10.36 -4.38 9.01
CA LYS A 146 10.89 -5.18 10.13
C LYS A 146 10.00 -5.08 11.36
N LEU A 147 9.47 -3.90 11.65
CA LEU A 147 8.61 -3.66 12.79
C LEU A 147 7.26 -4.37 12.64
N VAL A 148 6.68 -4.37 11.45
CA VAL A 148 5.40 -5.04 11.20
C VAL A 148 5.53 -6.56 11.24
N GLU A 149 6.69 -7.13 10.85
CA GLU A 149 6.90 -8.57 10.75
C GLU A 149 7.43 -9.20 12.05
N PHE A 150 8.33 -8.50 12.74
CA PHE A 150 9.05 -9.07 13.90
C PHE A 150 8.60 -8.51 15.26
N TYR A 151 7.74 -7.49 15.29
CA TYR A 151 7.29 -6.88 16.53
C TYR A 151 5.81 -7.12 16.79
N ASP A 152 5.53 -7.97 17.78
CA ASP A 152 4.19 -8.21 18.30
C ASP A 152 3.97 -7.40 19.56
N PRO A 153 3.03 -6.41 19.55
CA PRO A 153 2.76 -5.58 20.70
C PRO A 153 2.19 -6.36 21.89
N GLU A 154 1.43 -7.43 21.62
CA GLU A 154 0.84 -8.28 22.67
C GLU A 154 1.90 -9.10 23.42
N ALA A 155 2.81 -9.73 22.67
CA ALA A 155 3.94 -10.46 23.24
C ALA A 155 4.88 -9.53 24.02
N ALA A 156 5.11 -8.29 23.51
CA ALA A 156 5.89 -7.27 24.21
C ALA A 156 5.21 -6.81 25.50
N ALA A 157 3.88 -6.67 25.54
CA ALA A 157 3.14 -6.29 26.73
C ALA A 157 3.21 -7.36 27.84
N ALA A 158 3.27 -8.62 27.46
CA ALA A 158 3.38 -9.75 28.40
C ALA A 158 4.81 -9.90 28.96
N SER A 159 5.84 -9.38 28.27
CA SER A 159 7.24 -9.53 28.68
C SER A 159 7.59 -8.62 29.86
N ASP A 160 8.37 -9.14 30.81
CA ASP A 160 8.86 -8.36 31.98
C ASP A 160 9.93 -7.34 31.61
N LYS A 161 10.51 -7.45 30.41
CA LYS A 161 11.55 -6.54 29.90
C LYS A 161 10.97 -5.19 29.41
N THR A 162 9.65 -5.10 29.24
CA THR A 162 9.01 -3.91 28.73
C THR A 162 8.88 -2.86 29.82
N THR A 163 9.30 -1.61 29.52
CA THR A 163 9.13 -0.50 30.45
C THR A 163 7.66 -0.28 30.75
N ARG A 164 7.28 -0.39 32.01
CA ARG A 164 5.90 -0.19 32.48
C ARG A 164 5.73 1.21 33.05
N THR A 165 4.67 1.87 32.67
CA THR A 165 4.22 3.14 33.26
C THR A 165 2.98 2.90 34.11
N ALA A 166 2.55 3.90 34.90
CA ALA A 166 1.30 3.80 35.66
C ALA A 166 0.06 3.55 34.78
N ARG A 167 0.14 3.83 33.48
CA ARG A 167 -0.92 3.58 32.47
C ARG A 167 -0.83 2.22 31.79
N GLY A 168 0.23 1.46 32.05
CA GLY A 168 0.45 0.15 31.44
C GLY A 168 1.80 0.02 30.73
N PRO A 169 2.05 -1.11 30.05
CA PRO A 169 3.28 -1.35 29.32
C PRO A 169 3.39 -0.44 28.10
N LEU A 170 4.62 0.02 27.79
CA LEU A 170 4.92 0.87 26.65
C LEU A 170 5.18 -0.01 25.42
N VAL A 171 4.16 -0.23 24.60
CA VAL A 171 4.19 -1.14 23.44
C VAL A 171 4.00 -0.43 22.09
N HIS A 172 4.20 0.89 22.04
CA HIS A 172 4.05 1.61 20.76
C HIS A 172 5.23 1.36 19.82
N ASP A 173 5.04 1.64 18.54
CA ASP A 173 6.01 1.38 17.45
C ASP A 173 7.39 2.03 17.63
N LEU A 174 7.52 3.06 18.45
CA LEU A 174 8.78 3.72 18.78
C LEU A 174 9.30 3.37 20.16
N SER A 175 8.72 2.39 20.85
CA SER A 175 9.15 1.96 22.18
C SER A 175 10.53 1.32 22.14
N GLU A 176 11.16 1.25 23.31
CA GLU A 176 12.45 0.58 23.47
C GLU A 176 12.34 -0.90 23.14
N ALA A 177 11.25 -1.55 23.56
CA ALA A 177 10.96 -2.94 23.21
C ALA A 177 10.87 -3.18 21.69
N ALA A 178 10.21 -2.26 20.95
CA ALA A 178 10.16 -2.33 19.49
C ALA A 178 11.54 -2.14 18.85
N TYR A 179 12.36 -1.25 19.41
CA TYR A 179 13.71 -1.02 18.91
C TYR A 179 14.61 -2.24 19.12
N ASP A 180 14.54 -2.86 20.30
CA ASP A 180 15.32 -4.06 20.62
C ASP A 180 14.88 -5.28 19.82
N ALA A 181 13.57 -5.42 19.60
CA ALA A 181 13.03 -6.46 18.72
C ALA A 181 13.61 -6.35 17.29
N ILE A 182 13.64 -5.14 16.73
CA ILE A 182 14.19 -4.92 15.36
C ILE A 182 15.70 -5.15 15.32
N LYS A 183 16.43 -4.75 16.38
CA LYS A 183 17.89 -4.86 16.43
C LYS A 183 18.36 -6.31 16.58
N ASN A 184 17.65 -7.08 17.39
CA ASN A 184 17.99 -8.47 17.71
C ASN A 184 17.27 -9.49 16.81
N ALA A 185 16.39 -9.04 15.90
CA ALA A 185 15.68 -9.92 14.99
C ALA A 185 16.66 -10.59 14.01
N GLU A 186 16.78 -11.90 14.11
CA GLU A 186 17.35 -12.73 13.07
C GLU A 186 16.33 -12.81 11.93
N VAL A 187 16.75 -12.52 10.70
CA VAL A 187 15.88 -12.53 9.52
C VAL A 187 15.92 -13.92 8.91
N PRO A 188 14.87 -14.76 9.04
CA PRO A 188 14.81 -16.03 8.35
C PRO A 188 14.73 -15.80 6.83
N GLU A 189 15.37 -16.66 6.04
CA GLU A 189 15.36 -16.55 4.57
C GLU A 189 13.95 -16.66 3.98
N ASP A 190 13.06 -17.39 4.62
CA ASP A 190 11.66 -17.56 4.21
C ASP A 190 10.75 -16.38 4.59
N SER A 191 11.26 -15.37 5.31
CA SER A 191 10.44 -14.24 5.74
C SER A 191 10.07 -13.34 4.56
N ASN A 192 8.89 -12.70 4.66
CA ASN A 192 8.47 -11.71 3.68
C ASN A 192 9.48 -10.54 3.60
N TYR A 193 10.12 -10.21 4.71
CA TYR A 193 11.16 -9.19 4.74
C TYR A 193 12.37 -9.58 3.89
N ALA A 194 12.84 -10.83 3.98
CA ALA A 194 13.98 -11.31 3.19
C ALA A 194 13.68 -11.26 1.68
N GLN A 195 12.44 -11.58 1.28
CA GLN A 195 12.02 -11.52 -0.12
C GLN A 195 11.98 -10.09 -0.67
N ILE A 196 11.59 -9.09 0.14
CA ILE A 196 11.48 -7.71 -0.30
C ILE A 196 12.80 -6.92 -0.14
N GLU A 197 13.72 -7.37 0.68
CA GLU A 197 14.99 -6.67 0.95
C GLU A 197 15.80 -6.37 -0.32
N PRO A 198 15.99 -7.31 -1.28
CA PRO A 198 16.71 -7.05 -2.52
C PRO A 198 15.98 -6.03 -3.42
N VAL A 199 14.66 -5.92 -3.31
CA VAL A 199 13.83 -4.97 -4.05
C VAL A 199 13.97 -3.53 -3.52
N MET A 200 14.29 -3.39 -2.24
CA MET A 200 14.43 -2.09 -1.57
C MET A 200 15.80 -1.44 -1.82
N VAL A 201 16.17 -1.28 -3.08
CA VAL A 201 17.40 -0.59 -3.50
C VAL A 201 17.05 0.69 -4.25
N GLY A 202 17.71 1.78 -3.89
CA GLY A 202 17.51 3.09 -4.53
C GLY A 202 16.22 3.82 -4.08
N PRO A 203 15.80 4.84 -4.83
CA PRO A 203 14.61 5.61 -4.54
C PRO A 203 13.35 4.85 -4.98
N LEU A 204 12.42 4.65 -4.06
CA LEU A 204 11.17 3.93 -4.28
C LEU A 204 9.96 4.85 -4.21
N ALA A 205 8.97 4.54 -5.01
CA ALA A 205 7.62 5.05 -4.92
C ALA A 205 6.66 3.88 -4.62
N ALA A 206 5.66 4.14 -3.81
CA ALA A 206 4.63 3.17 -3.49
C ALA A 206 3.28 3.65 -4.02
N LEU A 207 2.60 2.79 -4.75
CA LEU A 207 1.18 2.92 -5.06
C LEU A 207 0.40 2.12 -4.02
N VAL A 208 -0.41 2.82 -3.26
CA VAL A 208 -1.17 2.28 -2.13
C VAL A 208 -2.62 2.17 -2.52
N LEU A 209 -3.18 0.96 -2.41
CA LEU A 209 -4.59 0.69 -2.64
C LEU A 209 -5.22 0.20 -1.32
N PRO A 210 -6.32 0.81 -0.87
CA PRO A 210 -6.96 0.47 0.40
C PRO A 210 -7.71 -0.86 0.38
N ALA A 211 -8.00 -1.39 -0.81
CA ALA A 211 -8.66 -2.68 -0.99
C ALA A 211 -8.01 -3.46 -2.13
N VAL A 212 -8.09 -4.79 -2.05
CA VAL A 212 -7.63 -5.69 -3.13
C VAL A 212 -8.71 -5.72 -4.21
N SER A 213 -8.55 -4.87 -5.22
CA SER A 213 -9.43 -4.83 -6.39
C SER A 213 -8.60 -5.05 -7.65
N PRO A 214 -8.69 -6.24 -8.28
CA PRO A 214 -7.94 -6.54 -9.50
C PRO A 214 -8.23 -5.55 -10.63
N ALA A 215 -9.47 -5.07 -10.75
CA ALA A 215 -9.84 -4.08 -11.77
C ALA A 215 -9.08 -2.76 -11.62
N HIS A 216 -8.93 -2.25 -10.38
CA HIS A 216 -8.14 -1.05 -10.11
C HIS A 216 -6.64 -1.29 -10.31
N VAL A 217 -6.15 -2.50 -9.98
CA VAL A 217 -4.76 -2.90 -10.27
C VAL A 217 -4.50 -2.94 -11.76
N ALA A 218 -5.39 -3.56 -12.54
CA ALA A 218 -5.30 -3.61 -13.99
C ALA A 218 -5.28 -2.20 -14.63
N ALA A 219 -6.17 -1.31 -14.16
CA ALA A 219 -6.18 0.08 -14.60
C ALA A 219 -4.90 0.83 -14.22
N ALA A 220 -4.37 0.61 -13.02
CA ALA A 220 -3.10 1.20 -12.61
C ALA A 220 -1.92 0.67 -13.43
N LEU A 221 -1.87 -0.64 -13.69
CA LEU A 221 -0.82 -1.27 -14.50
C LEU A 221 -0.88 -0.82 -15.96
N SER A 222 -2.07 -0.64 -16.54
CA SER A 222 -2.20 -0.13 -17.91
C SER A 222 -1.60 1.26 -18.11
N VAL A 223 -1.54 2.08 -17.04
CA VAL A 223 -0.94 3.41 -17.06
C VAL A 223 0.54 3.35 -16.67
N LEU A 224 0.89 2.70 -15.55
CA LEU A 224 2.23 2.76 -14.96
C LEU A 224 3.21 1.74 -15.54
N ALA A 225 2.73 0.55 -15.88
CA ALA A 225 3.55 -0.55 -16.40
C ALA A 225 2.79 -1.33 -17.48
N PRO A 226 2.53 -0.73 -18.64
CA PRO A 226 1.75 -1.39 -19.68
C PRO A 226 2.49 -2.64 -20.22
N VAL A 227 1.76 -3.76 -20.28
CA VAL A 227 2.24 -5.01 -20.85
C VAL A 227 1.40 -5.33 -22.07
N PRO A 228 2.01 -5.45 -23.26
CA PRO A 228 1.27 -5.77 -24.47
C PRO A 228 0.57 -7.13 -24.33
N GLY A 229 -0.70 -7.19 -24.66
CA GLY A 229 -1.54 -8.38 -24.56
C GLY A 229 -2.36 -8.47 -23.27
N LYS A 230 -1.82 -8.13 -22.08
CA LYS A 230 -2.57 -8.20 -20.81
C LYS A 230 -3.13 -6.83 -20.40
N PHE A 231 -2.28 -5.83 -20.34
CA PHE A 231 -2.64 -4.47 -19.94
C PHE A 231 -2.18 -3.47 -21.01
N PRO A 232 -2.96 -3.28 -22.08
CA PRO A 232 -2.58 -2.37 -23.15
C PRO A 232 -2.58 -0.93 -22.67
N ALA A 233 -1.61 -0.15 -23.13
CA ALA A 233 -1.55 1.28 -22.86
C ALA A 233 -2.80 2.00 -23.40
N PRO A 234 -3.27 3.06 -22.73
CA PRO A 234 -4.42 3.84 -23.18
C PRO A 234 -4.22 4.38 -24.60
N SER A 235 -5.23 4.30 -25.46
CA SER A 235 -5.14 4.82 -26.82
C SER A 235 -5.13 6.35 -26.82
N ARG A 236 -4.40 6.95 -27.77
CA ARG A 236 -4.25 8.41 -27.91
C ARG A 236 -5.59 9.14 -28.08
N LYS A 237 -6.55 8.52 -28.77
CA LYS A 237 -7.89 9.09 -28.95
C LYS A 237 -8.67 9.21 -27.65
N LYS A 238 -8.56 8.23 -26.74
CA LYS A 238 -9.29 8.22 -25.46
C LYS A 238 -8.58 9.07 -24.40
N ASN A 239 -7.26 8.97 -24.30
CA ASN A 239 -6.47 9.65 -23.29
C ASN A 239 -5.28 10.42 -23.93
N PRO A 240 -5.52 11.63 -24.48
CA PRO A 240 -4.44 12.42 -25.08
C PRO A 240 -3.37 12.83 -24.05
N GLY A 241 -3.75 13.14 -22.81
CA GLY A 241 -2.81 13.54 -21.76
C GLY A 241 -1.83 12.43 -21.32
N TYR A 242 -2.16 11.17 -21.52
CA TYR A 242 -1.22 10.06 -21.31
C TYR A 242 -0.04 10.13 -22.29
N HIS A 243 -0.30 10.58 -23.51
CA HIS A 243 0.72 10.70 -24.58
C HIS A 243 1.46 12.05 -24.61
N ASP A 244 1.20 12.92 -23.64
CA ASP A 244 1.99 14.15 -23.47
C ASP A 244 3.44 13.81 -23.18
N ALA A 245 4.37 14.58 -23.74
CA ALA A 245 5.81 14.36 -23.57
C ALA A 245 6.22 14.33 -22.09
N THR A 246 5.59 15.17 -21.25
CA THR A 246 5.85 15.24 -19.81
C THR A 246 5.39 13.98 -19.08
N CYS A 247 4.24 13.42 -19.45
CA CYS A 247 3.73 12.18 -18.87
C CYS A 247 4.58 11.00 -19.31
N GLN A 248 4.90 10.88 -20.60
CA GLN A 248 5.72 9.80 -21.15
C GLN A 248 7.15 9.80 -20.57
N SER A 249 7.77 10.97 -20.42
CA SER A 249 9.08 11.08 -19.77
C SER A 249 9.03 10.65 -18.29
N GLY A 250 7.94 10.95 -17.57
CA GLY A 250 7.71 10.50 -16.21
C GLY A 250 7.52 8.99 -16.11
N LEU A 251 6.74 8.39 -17.01
CA LEU A 251 6.48 6.95 -17.04
C LEU A 251 7.74 6.15 -17.39
N ALA A 252 8.55 6.63 -18.33
CA ALA A 252 9.81 6.00 -18.69
C ALA A 252 10.82 5.93 -17.52
N LYS A 253 10.67 6.79 -16.51
CA LYS A 253 11.50 6.82 -15.31
C LYS A 253 10.95 5.99 -14.16
N LEU A 254 9.77 5.38 -14.32
CA LEU A 254 9.12 4.52 -13.33
C LEU A 254 9.20 3.06 -13.76
N LEU A 255 9.79 2.22 -12.93
CA LEU A 255 9.89 0.78 -13.15
C LEU A 255 9.13 0.05 -12.05
N LEU A 256 8.19 -0.82 -12.43
CA LEU A 256 7.55 -1.72 -11.49
C LEU A 256 8.55 -2.80 -11.06
N VAL A 257 8.77 -2.92 -9.78
CA VAL A 257 9.71 -3.90 -9.21
C VAL A 257 8.95 -5.08 -8.58
N GLY A 258 7.90 -4.79 -7.85
CA GLY A 258 7.13 -5.81 -7.15
C GLY A 258 6.01 -5.19 -6.33
N GLY A 259 5.36 -5.99 -5.49
CA GLY A 259 4.32 -5.50 -4.60
C GLY A 259 4.06 -6.44 -3.44
N ARG A 260 3.34 -5.90 -2.47
CA ARG A 260 2.84 -6.63 -1.31
C ARG A 260 1.32 -6.71 -1.42
N VAL A 261 0.79 -7.93 -1.43
CA VAL A 261 -0.65 -8.20 -1.47
C VAL A 261 -1.00 -9.06 -0.26
N GLU A 262 -1.85 -8.56 0.62
CA GLU A 262 -2.29 -9.27 1.84
C GLU A 262 -1.14 -9.84 2.69
N GLY A 263 -0.04 -9.10 2.76
CA GLY A 263 1.14 -9.51 3.52
C GLY A 263 2.17 -10.31 2.72
N LYS A 264 1.81 -10.95 1.62
CA LYS A 264 2.73 -11.71 0.76
C LYS A 264 3.40 -10.81 -0.28
N ILE A 265 4.60 -11.16 -0.65
CA ILE A 265 5.41 -10.43 -1.64
C ILE A 265 5.25 -11.10 -3.01
N PHE A 266 5.04 -10.27 -4.01
CA PHE A 266 4.91 -10.70 -5.40
C PHE A 266 5.87 -9.92 -6.28
N ASP A 267 6.47 -10.63 -7.21
CA ASP A 267 7.25 -10.05 -8.30
C ASP A 267 6.34 -9.40 -9.35
N GLN A 268 6.94 -8.77 -10.35
CA GLN A 268 6.21 -8.17 -11.47
C GLN A 268 5.25 -9.17 -12.16
N SER A 269 5.67 -10.43 -12.33
CA SER A 269 4.84 -11.48 -12.91
C SER A 269 3.62 -11.82 -12.06
N GLY A 270 3.80 -11.88 -10.74
CA GLY A 270 2.74 -12.13 -9.77
C GLY A 270 1.73 -10.98 -9.70
N ILE A 271 2.20 -9.73 -9.76
CA ILE A 271 1.33 -8.55 -9.81
C ILE A 271 0.50 -8.54 -11.10
N ASN A 272 1.11 -8.88 -12.23
CA ASN A 272 0.40 -9.01 -13.49
C ASN A 272 -0.64 -10.14 -13.46
N TRP A 273 -0.38 -11.20 -12.71
CA TRP A 273 -1.36 -12.25 -12.49
C TRP A 273 -2.53 -11.73 -11.63
N VAL A 274 -2.27 -11.05 -10.53
CA VAL A 274 -3.31 -10.45 -9.66
C VAL A 274 -4.18 -9.46 -10.44
N GLY A 275 -3.59 -8.60 -11.25
CA GLY A 275 -4.33 -7.67 -12.11
C GLY A 275 -5.12 -8.34 -13.23
N GLY A 276 -4.72 -9.56 -13.65
CA GLY A 276 -5.40 -10.35 -14.68
C GLY A 276 -6.57 -11.19 -14.17
N ILE A 277 -6.89 -11.16 -12.88
CA ILE A 277 -8.01 -11.91 -12.31
C ILE A 277 -9.33 -11.27 -12.75
N GLU A 278 -10.05 -11.95 -13.65
CA GLU A 278 -11.35 -11.52 -14.12
C GLU A 278 -12.42 -11.66 -13.01
N GLY A 279 -13.27 -10.66 -12.87
CA GLY A 279 -14.34 -10.68 -11.86
C GLY A 279 -13.88 -10.46 -10.41
N GLY A 280 -12.58 -10.23 -10.16
CA GLY A 280 -12.05 -9.95 -8.83
C GLY A 280 -12.25 -11.10 -7.82
N LEU A 281 -12.49 -10.77 -6.57
CA LEU A 281 -12.70 -11.75 -5.50
C LEU A 281 -13.98 -12.59 -5.73
N ASP A 282 -15.02 -11.99 -6.28
CA ASP A 282 -16.27 -12.69 -6.57
C ASP A 282 -16.08 -13.68 -7.72
N GLY A 283 -15.28 -13.33 -8.72
CA GLY A 283 -14.87 -14.26 -9.79
C GLY A 283 -14.10 -15.47 -9.24
N LEU A 284 -13.15 -15.25 -8.31
CA LEU A 284 -12.43 -16.35 -7.67
C LEU A 284 -13.33 -17.24 -6.82
N ARG A 285 -14.27 -16.65 -6.07
CA ARG A 285 -15.28 -17.39 -5.31
C ARG A 285 -16.17 -18.23 -6.24
N ALA A 286 -16.63 -17.65 -7.35
CA ALA A 286 -17.42 -18.36 -8.34
C ALA A 286 -16.65 -19.53 -8.96
N GLN A 287 -15.36 -19.34 -9.29
CA GLN A 287 -14.49 -20.41 -9.78
C GLN A 287 -14.30 -21.52 -8.75
N LEU A 288 -14.10 -21.18 -7.48
CA LEU A 288 -13.99 -22.17 -6.40
C LEU A 288 -15.27 -22.97 -6.23
N VAL A 289 -16.42 -22.31 -6.24
CA VAL A 289 -17.74 -22.97 -6.20
C VAL A 289 -17.91 -23.89 -7.41
N ALA A 290 -17.57 -23.42 -8.61
CA ALA A 290 -17.65 -24.22 -9.84
C ALA A 290 -16.74 -25.47 -9.79
N LEU A 291 -15.52 -25.34 -9.26
CA LEU A 291 -14.61 -26.47 -9.05
C LEU A 291 -15.17 -27.49 -8.06
N LEU A 292 -15.72 -27.03 -6.94
CA LEU A 292 -16.34 -27.91 -5.94
C LEU A 292 -17.60 -28.61 -6.50
N GLN A 293 -18.43 -27.89 -7.24
CA GLN A 293 -19.59 -28.45 -7.92
C GLN A 293 -19.16 -29.43 -9.00
N GLY A 294 -18.15 -29.11 -9.80
CA GLY A 294 -17.59 -29.97 -10.83
C GLY A 294 -17.04 -31.26 -10.25
N ALA A 295 -16.33 -31.21 -9.13
CA ALA A 295 -15.86 -32.42 -8.43
C ALA A 295 -17.04 -33.30 -7.96
N GLY A 296 -18.07 -32.68 -7.35
CA GLY A 296 -19.29 -33.37 -6.94
C GLY A 296 -20.04 -34.03 -8.10
N LEU A 297 -20.25 -33.27 -9.17
CA LEU A 297 -20.88 -33.79 -10.40
C LEU A 297 -20.05 -34.90 -11.07
N GLY A 298 -18.72 -34.80 -11.04
CA GLY A 298 -17.82 -35.85 -11.53
C GLY A 298 -18.02 -37.16 -10.78
N ILE A 299 -18.11 -37.12 -9.46
CA ILE A 299 -18.36 -38.34 -8.65
C ILE A 299 -19.76 -38.91 -8.94
N THR A 300 -20.79 -38.07 -8.97
CA THR A 300 -22.15 -38.54 -9.25
C THR A 300 -22.27 -39.11 -10.63
N SER A 301 -21.67 -38.46 -11.66
CA SER A 301 -21.68 -38.96 -13.03
C SER A 301 -20.94 -40.31 -13.21
N THR A 302 -19.84 -40.52 -12.45
CA THR A 302 -19.14 -41.82 -12.47
C THR A 302 -19.97 -42.92 -11.80
N LEU A 303 -20.67 -42.61 -10.70
CA LEU A 303 -21.58 -43.56 -10.03
C LEU A 303 -22.82 -43.90 -10.91
N GLU A 304 -23.41 -42.88 -11.52
CA GLU A 304 -24.56 -43.06 -12.41
C GLU A 304 -24.16 -43.68 -13.75
N GLY A 305 -22.94 -43.45 -14.23
CA GLY A 305 -22.44 -43.98 -15.49
C GLY A 305 -22.48 -45.50 -15.58
N GLY A 306 -22.17 -46.18 -14.46
CA GLY A 306 -22.23 -47.63 -14.36
C GLY A 306 -23.67 -48.17 -14.51
N SER A 307 -24.61 -47.59 -13.79
CA SER A 307 -26.03 -48.02 -13.87
C SER A 307 -26.68 -47.67 -15.20
N ARG A 308 -26.36 -46.50 -15.76
CA ARG A 308 -26.86 -46.03 -17.05
C ARG A 308 -26.33 -46.86 -18.22
N SER A 309 -25.06 -47.25 -18.20
CA SER A 309 -24.48 -48.13 -19.23
C SER A 309 -25.10 -49.52 -19.21
N LEU A 310 -25.36 -50.07 -18.04
CA LEU A 310 -26.06 -51.33 -17.84
C LEU A 310 -27.50 -51.24 -18.36
N TRP A 311 -28.20 -50.16 -18.03
CA TRP A 311 -29.58 -49.95 -18.48
C TRP A 311 -29.64 -49.85 -20.03
N LEU A 312 -28.76 -49.04 -20.65
CA LEU A 312 -28.66 -48.94 -22.11
C LEU A 312 -28.32 -50.27 -22.78
N ALA A 313 -27.44 -51.07 -22.19
CA ALA A 313 -27.11 -52.41 -22.72
C ALA A 313 -28.31 -53.37 -22.68
N LEU A 314 -29.07 -53.34 -21.56
CA LEU A 314 -30.28 -54.16 -21.43
C LEU A 314 -31.41 -53.71 -22.37
N GLU A 315 -31.59 -52.37 -22.51
CA GLU A 315 -32.59 -51.83 -23.44
C GLU A 315 -32.22 -52.11 -24.89
N GLY A 316 -30.94 -51.99 -25.26
CA GLY A 316 -30.44 -52.39 -26.57
C GLY A 316 -30.65 -53.89 -26.85
N ARG A 317 -30.41 -54.77 -25.86
CA ARG A 317 -30.68 -56.19 -25.98
C ARG A 317 -32.19 -56.51 -26.11
N LYS A 318 -33.03 -55.81 -25.33
CA LYS A 318 -34.48 -55.91 -25.45
C LYS A 318 -34.97 -55.54 -26.84
N GLY A 319 -34.50 -54.41 -27.41
CA GLY A 319 -34.83 -54.02 -28.79
C GLY A 319 -34.42 -55.03 -29.82
N GLN A 320 -33.22 -55.64 -29.69
CA GLN A 320 -32.80 -56.75 -30.58
C GLN A 320 -33.73 -57.98 -30.53
N LEU A 321 -34.14 -58.38 -29.33
CA LEU A 321 -35.06 -59.47 -29.14
C LEU A 321 -36.47 -59.19 -29.70
N GLU A 322 -36.95 -57.99 -29.58
CA GLU A 322 -38.21 -57.53 -30.13
C GLU A 322 -38.15 -57.49 -31.66
N ASP A 323 -37.06 -57.14 -32.25
CA ASP A 323 -36.86 -57.13 -33.70
C ASP A 323 -36.68 -58.57 -34.25
N GLU A 324 -35.96 -59.43 -33.52
CA GLU A 324 -35.88 -60.85 -33.82
C GLU A 324 -37.29 -61.55 -33.81
N ALA A 325 -38.07 -61.23 -32.76
CA ALA A 325 -39.44 -61.77 -32.65
C ALA A 325 -40.39 -61.28 -33.75
N LYS A 326 -40.23 -60.03 -34.21
CA LYS A 326 -40.98 -59.49 -35.37
C LYS A 326 -40.53 -60.06 -36.70
N GLY A 327 -39.23 -60.36 -36.82
CA GLY A 327 -38.65 -61.01 -38.00
C GLY A 327 -39.15 -62.44 -38.21
N ASP A 328 -39.29 -63.24 -37.15
CA ASP A 328 -39.79 -64.57 -37.16
C ASP A 328 -41.28 -64.66 -37.51
N GLN A 329 -42.07 -63.62 -37.11
CA GLN A 329 -43.48 -63.55 -37.50
C GLN A 329 -43.70 -63.21 -38.97
N LYS A 330 -42.75 -62.53 -39.62
CA LYS A 330 -42.84 -62.24 -41.08
C LYS A 330 -42.38 -63.36 -41.99
N ASN A 331 -41.62 -64.32 -41.48
CA ASN A 331 -41.14 -65.47 -42.25
C ASN A 331 -42.02 -66.72 -42.08
N GLY A 332 -43.13 -66.65 -41.30
CA GLY A 332 -44.08 -67.71 -41.02
C GLY A 332 -45.43 -67.53 -41.69
N GLU A 333 -45.63 -66.52 -42.55
CA GLU A 333 -46.73 -66.38 -43.52
C GLU A 333 -46.18 -66.61 -44.93
#